data_c6ee1154f7923343228a3343b693f789
#
_entry.id   c6ee1154f7923343228a3343b693f789
#
_cell.length_a   1.000
_cell.length_b   1.000
_cell.length_c   1.000
_cell.angle_alpha   90.00
_cell.angle_beta   90.00
_cell.angle_gamma   90.00
#
_symmetry.space_group_name_H-M   'P 1'
#
loop_
_entity.id
_entity.type
_entity.pdbx_description
1 polymer ?
#
loop_
_entity_poly.entity_id
_entity_poly.type
_entity_poly.pdbx_seq_one_letter_code
_entity_poly.pdbx_strand_id
1 'polypeptide(L)'
;MATEIDDCTTKFELKNLPRGFGHTLGNAMRRIILAYNLGGAVTGLKIKWVPHEYFVIDGVKENVVNILLNFKKLRFTIDEKIEPTQWISQRFKGLGEYKAADLKLPSWITLLNPEEPLFEITDAATEINMELRIEKWYAYYSLDYLRNRDKKSEWSDVNVLLIDNDFKLVDYVKYDVQEVIEDFNWSTKDTLVIEVKTQFGQVSPKQMLQFAGEVLASYAKLFVFDDLYIDKSVFVEMDDLNVESISTVVDETNIKTMPIDALPLSERTRNALIKNQILYVEDLEKKKKAELLLMKGVWKKAIDEINDSFKQLGKPLIS
;
A
#
# COMPACT_ATOMS: atom_id res chain seq x y z
N MET A 1 19.08 13.64 -1.20
CA MET A 1 19.55 13.30 -2.55
C MET A 1 19.33 11.80 -2.77
N ALA A 2 18.88 11.38 -3.94
CA ALA A 2 18.70 9.95 -4.26
C ALA A 2 19.69 9.58 -5.34
N THR A 3 20.40 8.47 -5.17
CA THR A 3 21.37 7.92 -6.15
C THR A 3 20.94 6.49 -6.45
N GLU A 4 20.54 6.24 -7.68
CA GLU A 4 20.23 4.89 -8.17
C GLU A 4 21.53 4.16 -8.41
N ILE A 5 21.69 2.97 -7.83
CA ILE A 5 22.86 2.10 -7.98
C ILE A 5 22.59 1.09 -9.09
N ASP A 6 21.40 0.50 -9.09
CA ASP A 6 20.87 -0.40 -10.11
C ASP A 6 19.32 -0.31 -10.13
N ASP A 7 18.68 -1.05 -11.02
CA ASP A 7 17.21 -1.05 -11.20
C ASP A 7 16.43 -1.43 -9.93
N CYS A 8 17.08 -2.14 -9.00
CA CYS A 8 16.48 -2.62 -7.76
C CYS A 8 16.99 -1.89 -6.52
N THR A 9 18.09 -1.12 -6.62
CA THR A 9 18.80 -0.57 -5.46
C THR A 9 18.94 0.94 -5.57
N THR A 10 18.43 1.64 -4.58
CA THR A 10 18.58 3.10 -4.49
C THR A 10 19.12 3.51 -3.12
N LYS A 11 20.05 4.45 -3.13
CA LYS A 11 20.64 5.07 -1.96
C LYS A 11 20.08 6.47 -1.78
N PHE A 12 19.54 6.74 -0.60
CA PHE A 12 18.97 8.02 -0.22
C PHE A 12 19.84 8.68 0.84
N GLU A 13 20.20 9.94 0.63
CA GLU A 13 21.00 10.71 1.55
C GLU A 13 20.21 11.92 2.05
N LEU A 14 20.08 12.04 3.36
CA LEU A 14 19.45 13.14 4.08
C LEU A 14 20.48 13.80 4.96
N LYS A 15 20.83 15.06 4.66
CA LYS A 15 21.87 15.85 5.33
C LYS A 15 21.27 16.83 6.36
N ASN A 16 22.12 17.34 7.23
CA ASN A 16 21.81 18.40 8.16
C ASN A 16 20.73 18.05 9.21
N LEU A 17 20.63 16.76 9.58
CA LEU A 17 19.75 16.36 10.66
C LEU A 17 20.32 16.77 12.02
N PRO A 18 19.49 17.12 13.00
CA PRO A 18 19.93 17.30 14.38
C PRO A 18 20.61 16.04 14.91
N ARG A 19 21.59 16.19 15.77
CA ARG A 19 22.34 15.07 16.36
C ARG A 19 21.41 14.03 16.98
N GLY A 20 21.62 12.75 16.63
CA GLY A 20 20.81 11.61 17.07
C GLY A 20 19.55 11.35 16.25
N PHE A 21 19.08 12.31 15.45
CA PHE A 21 17.90 12.12 14.59
C PHE A 21 18.14 11.16 13.45
N GLY A 22 19.38 11.08 12.97
CA GLY A 22 19.76 10.13 11.94
C GLY A 22 19.44 8.69 12.35
N HIS A 23 19.81 8.27 13.55
CA HIS A 23 19.50 6.95 14.09
C HIS A 23 18.00 6.73 14.33
N THR A 24 17.30 7.74 14.86
CA THR A 24 15.86 7.68 15.12
C THR A 24 15.07 7.44 13.81
N LEU A 25 15.32 8.28 12.81
CA LEU A 25 14.64 8.18 11.52
C LEU A 25 15.08 6.93 10.74
N GLY A 26 16.39 6.65 10.69
CA GLY A 26 16.92 5.51 9.95
C GLY A 26 16.36 4.19 10.45
N ASN A 27 16.31 3.98 11.77
CA ASN A 27 15.73 2.77 12.35
C ASN A 27 14.20 2.69 12.14
N ALA A 28 13.48 3.80 12.32
CA ALA A 28 12.04 3.85 12.09
C ALA A 28 11.70 3.51 10.63
N MET A 29 12.34 4.17 9.67
CA MET A 29 12.14 3.96 8.24
C MET A 29 12.47 2.52 7.84
N ARG A 30 13.64 2.00 8.28
CA ARG A 30 14.02 0.62 8.02
C ARG A 30 12.96 -0.38 8.50
N ARG A 31 12.46 -0.21 9.73
CA ARG A 31 11.45 -1.10 10.30
C ARG A 31 10.14 -1.04 9.55
N ILE A 32 9.70 0.16 9.16
CA ILE A 32 8.44 0.34 8.42
C ILE A 32 8.56 -0.28 7.03
N ILE A 33 9.63 0.01 6.29
CA ILE A 33 9.83 -0.56 4.95
C ILE A 33 9.83 -2.09 4.99
N LEU A 34 10.49 -2.70 5.97
CA LEU A 34 10.55 -4.16 6.07
C LEU A 34 9.24 -4.79 6.54
N ALA A 35 8.42 -4.09 7.34
CA ALA A 35 7.23 -4.65 7.94
C ALA A 35 5.93 -4.39 7.16
N TYR A 36 5.83 -3.28 6.44
CA TYR A 36 4.56 -2.79 5.91
C TYR A 36 4.50 -2.68 4.38
N ASN A 37 5.50 -3.19 3.64
CA ASN A 37 5.37 -3.18 2.18
C ASN A 37 4.27 -4.15 1.72
N LEU A 38 3.34 -3.65 0.91
CA LEU A 38 2.24 -4.43 0.35
C LEU A 38 2.72 -5.20 -0.88
N GLY A 39 2.61 -6.52 -0.82
CA GLY A 39 2.87 -7.39 -1.96
C GLY A 39 1.72 -8.34 -2.22
N GLY A 40 1.74 -8.98 -3.37
CA GLY A 40 0.83 -10.06 -3.75
C GLY A 40 1.55 -11.40 -3.74
N ALA A 41 0.88 -12.43 -3.20
CA ALA A 41 1.41 -13.80 -3.18
C ALA A 41 0.27 -14.83 -3.26
N VAL A 42 0.62 -16.05 -3.66
CA VAL A 42 -0.33 -17.18 -3.65
C VAL A 42 -0.43 -17.74 -2.24
N THR A 43 -1.65 -17.80 -1.71
CA THR A 43 -1.94 -18.34 -0.37
C THR A 43 -2.76 -19.62 -0.40
N GLY A 44 -3.24 -20.01 -1.57
CA GLY A 44 -3.97 -21.25 -1.74
C GLY A 44 -4.09 -21.68 -3.18
N LEU A 45 -4.13 -22.99 -3.37
CA LEU A 45 -4.37 -23.65 -4.64
C LEU A 45 -5.52 -24.65 -4.48
N LYS A 46 -6.41 -24.67 -5.47
CA LYS A 46 -7.42 -25.70 -5.60
C LYS A 46 -7.20 -26.38 -6.94
N ILE A 47 -6.78 -27.63 -6.93
CA ILE A 47 -6.52 -28.41 -8.13
C ILE A 47 -7.62 -29.45 -8.25
N LYS A 48 -8.26 -29.51 -9.40
CA LYS A 48 -9.35 -30.45 -9.64
C LYS A 48 -8.86 -31.89 -9.49
N TRP A 49 -9.58 -32.70 -8.70
CA TRP A 49 -9.28 -34.10 -8.39
C TRP A 49 -8.06 -34.34 -7.48
N VAL A 50 -7.49 -33.31 -6.89
CA VAL A 50 -6.39 -33.43 -5.91
C VAL A 50 -6.93 -33.17 -4.51
N PRO A 51 -7.00 -34.22 -3.65
CA PRO A 51 -7.59 -34.09 -2.32
C PRO A 51 -6.63 -33.59 -1.23
N HIS A 52 -5.33 -33.73 -1.42
CA HIS A 52 -4.29 -33.35 -0.45
C HIS A 52 -2.93 -33.08 -1.09
N GLU A 53 -2.05 -32.45 -0.41
CA GLU A 53 -0.72 -32.02 -0.88
C GLU A 53 0.24 -33.16 -1.28
N TYR A 54 0.05 -34.35 -0.75
CA TYR A 54 0.91 -35.52 -1.06
C TYR A 54 0.43 -36.33 -2.28
N PHE A 55 -0.53 -35.79 -3.00
CA PHE A 55 -1.04 -36.44 -4.21
C PHE A 55 -0.04 -36.34 -5.36
N VAL A 56 -0.06 -37.33 -6.25
CA VAL A 56 0.71 -37.33 -7.51
C VAL A 56 -0.29 -37.28 -8.67
N ILE A 57 -0.09 -36.32 -9.55
CA ILE A 57 -0.94 -36.13 -10.72
C ILE A 57 -0.32 -36.94 -11.87
N ASP A 58 -1.07 -37.91 -12.42
CA ASP A 58 -0.60 -38.70 -13.54
C ASP A 58 -0.31 -37.83 -14.75
N GLY A 59 0.86 -38.04 -15.38
CA GLY A 59 1.31 -37.25 -16.52
C GLY A 59 1.87 -35.87 -16.17
N VAL A 60 2.18 -35.62 -14.91
CA VAL A 60 2.91 -34.43 -14.43
C VAL A 60 4.18 -34.88 -13.72
N LYS A 61 5.29 -34.23 -14.01
CA LYS A 61 6.60 -34.56 -13.46
C LYS A 61 6.72 -34.25 -11.97
N GLU A 62 6.21 -33.09 -11.56
CA GLU A 62 6.24 -32.64 -10.18
C GLU A 62 5.09 -33.23 -9.37
N ASN A 63 5.39 -33.61 -8.13
CA ASN A 63 4.33 -33.90 -7.16
C ASN A 63 3.67 -32.60 -6.69
N VAL A 64 2.48 -32.71 -6.09
CA VAL A 64 1.70 -31.54 -5.68
C VAL A 64 2.46 -30.66 -4.67
N VAL A 65 3.26 -31.24 -3.76
CA VAL A 65 4.10 -30.43 -2.84
C VAL A 65 5.09 -29.53 -3.61
N ASN A 66 5.74 -30.06 -4.64
CA ASN A 66 6.67 -29.28 -5.45
C ASN A 66 5.92 -28.17 -6.23
N ILE A 67 4.73 -28.47 -6.76
CA ILE A 67 3.87 -27.48 -7.40
C ILE A 67 3.54 -26.36 -6.41
N LEU A 68 3.10 -26.68 -5.19
CA LEU A 68 2.82 -25.69 -4.15
C LEU A 68 4.06 -24.83 -3.82
N LEU A 69 5.24 -25.45 -3.72
CA LEU A 69 6.49 -24.72 -3.47
C LEU A 69 6.88 -23.80 -4.62
N ASN A 70 6.60 -24.17 -5.88
CA ASN A 70 6.85 -23.32 -7.02
C ASN A 70 5.87 -22.13 -7.05
N PHE A 71 4.59 -22.36 -6.78
CA PHE A 71 3.61 -21.27 -6.66
C PHE A 71 3.89 -20.35 -5.46
N LYS A 72 4.48 -20.86 -4.38
CA LYS A 72 4.92 -20.07 -3.22
C LYS A 72 5.93 -18.99 -3.58
N LYS A 73 6.76 -19.22 -4.60
CA LYS A 73 7.79 -18.26 -5.04
C LYS A 73 7.21 -17.08 -5.82
N LEU A 74 6.00 -17.20 -6.34
CA LEU A 74 5.40 -16.17 -7.18
C LEU A 74 5.13 -14.89 -6.39
N ARG A 75 5.44 -13.76 -7.01
CA ARG A 75 5.20 -12.43 -6.47
C ARG A 75 4.42 -11.58 -7.46
N PHE A 76 3.50 -10.82 -6.91
CA PHE A 76 2.58 -9.99 -7.69
C PHE A 76 2.49 -8.59 -7.12
N THR A 77 2.12 -7.64 -7.97
CA THR A 77 1.50 -6.39 -7.55
C THR A 77 0.02 -6.43 -7.92
N ILE A 78 -0.83 -5.94 -7.05
CA ILE A 78 -2.28 -5.88 -7.22
C ILE A 78 -2.71 -4.44 -7.06
N ASP A 79 -3.56 -3.95 -7.96
CA ASP A 79 -4.10 -2.58 -7.92
C ASP A 79 -4.74 -2.29 -6.54
N GLU A 80 -4.54 -1.07 -6.04
CA GLU A 80 -5.02 -0.65 -4.71
C GLU A 80 -6.55 -0.74 -4.57
N LYS A 81 -7.28 -0.51 -5.66
CA LYS A 81 -8.75 -0.48 -5.69
C LYS A 81 -9.40 -1.86 -5.68
N ILE A 82 -8.61 -2.91 -5.82
CA ILE A 82 -9.09 -4.29 -5.90
C ILE A 82 -9.09 -4.92 -4.51
N GLU A 83 -10.10 -5.75 -4.26
CA GLU A 83 -10.19 -6.53 -3.01
C GLU A 83 -8.94 -7.36 -2.76
N PRO A 84 -8.50 -7.49 -1.49
CA PRO A 84 -7.22 -8.10 -1.16
C PRO A 84 -7.12 -9.60 -1.52
N THR A 85 -8.25 -10.29 -1.70
CA THR A 85 -8.28 -11.72 -2.02
C THR A 85 -8.92 -11.94 -3.38
N GLN A 86 -8.20 -12.60 -4.29
CA GLN A 86 -8.65 -12.90 -5.64
C GLN A 86 -8.53 -14.39 -5.93
N TRP A 87 -9.58 -14.99 -6.54
CA TRP A 87 -9.56 -16.34 -7.07
C TRP A 87 -9.49 -16.31 -8.59
N ILE A 88 -8.49 -16.99 -9.16
CA ILE A 88 -8.23 -16.97 -10.60
C ILE A 88 -8.15 -18.40 -11.12
N SER A 89 -9.05 -18.75 -12.03
CA SER A 89 -9.08 -20.05 -12.67
C SER A 89 -8.01 -20.16 -13.76
N GLN A 90 -7.27 -21.26 -13.76
CA GLN A 90 -6.24 -21.59 -14.73
C GLN A 90 -6.50 -22.95 -15.34
N ARG A 91 -6.17 -23.10 -16.62
CA ARG A 91 -6.28 -24.35 -17.35
C ARG A 91 -5.02 -24.57 -18.18
N PHE A 92 -4.34 -25.67 -17.93
CA PHE A 92 -3.15 -26.07 -18.64
C PHE A 92 -3.40 -27.37 -19.39
N LYS A 93 -3.00 -27.42 -20.66
CA LYS A 93 -3.18 -28.57 -21.52
C LYS A 93 -2.09 -28.63 -22.57
N GLY A 94 -1.50 -29.81 -22.74
CA GLY A 94 -0.46 -30.08 -23.72
C GLY A 94 0.89 -30.38 -23.05
N LEU A 95 1.73 -31.08 -23.80
CA LEU A 95 3.09 -31.43 -23.37
C LEU A 95 3.96 -30.18 -23.22
N GLY A 96 4.77 -30.12 -22.17
CA GLY A 96 5.78 -29.09 -22.00
C GLY A 96 5.94 -28.58 -20.58
N GLU A 97 6.96 -27.75 -20.42
CA GLU A 97 7.23 -27.01 -19.18
C GLU A 97 6.35 -25.75 -19.14
N TYR A 98 5.66 -25.56 -18.04
CA TYR A 98 4.86 -24.37 -17.78
C TYR A 98 5.57 -23.46 -16.78
N LYS A 99 5.64 -22.19 -17.16
CA LYS A 99 6.22 -21.14 -16.34
C LYS A 99 5.14 -20.19 -15.82
N ALA A 100 5.52 -19.34 -14.88
CA ALA A 100 4.64 -18.32 -14.34
C ALA A 100 4.10 -17.35 -15.42
N ALA A 101 4.86 -17.12 -16.50
CA ALA A 101 4.43 -16.33 -17.65
C ALA A 101 3.20 -16.92 -18.38
N ASP A 102 2.94 -18.22 -18.26
CA ASP A 102 1.80 -18.89 -18.90
C ASP A 102 0.48 -18.68 -18.12
N LEU A 103 0.55 -18.08 -16.94
CA LEU A 103 -0.63 -17.74 -16.13
C LEU A 103 -1.46 -16.66 -16.84
N LYS A 104 -2.74 -16.93 -16.97
CA LYS A 104 -3.71 -15.95 -17.48
C LYS A 104 -4.20 -15.08 -16.33
N LEU A 105 -3.55 -13.93 -16.18
CA LEU A 105 -3.85 -12.98 -15.12
C LEU A 105 -4.71 -11.83 -15.67
N PRO A 106 -5.66 -11.32 -14.87
CA PRO A 106 -6.39 -10.11 -15.21
C PRO A 106 -5.46 -8.88 -15.15
N SER A 107 -5.84 -7.81 -15.86
CA SER A 107 -5.00 -6.61 -16.04
C SER A 107 -4.61 -5.87 -14.75
N TRP A 108 -5.35 -6.08 -13.67
CA TRP A 108 -5.08 -5.47 -12.35
C TRP A 108 -4.10 -6.29 -11.47
N ILE A 109 -3.60 -7.41 -11.97
CA ILE A 109 -2.55 -8.22 -11.31
C ILE A 109 -1.35 -8.27 -12.23
N THR A 110 -0.21 -7.79 -11.77
CA THR A 110 1.05 -7.88 -12.48
C THR A 110 1.95 -8.90 -11.80
N LEU A 111 2.42 -9.87 -12.57
CA LEU A 111 3.40 -10.86 -12.12
C LEU A 111 4.80 -10.25 -12.19
N LEU A 112 5.57 -10.37 -11.10
CA LEU A 112 6.91 -9.79 -10.98
C LEU A 112 8.03 -10.75 -11.42
N ASN A 113 7.81 -12.07 -11.35
CA ASN A 113 8.78 -13.11 -11.70
C ASN A 113 8.24 -14.12 -12.72
N PRO A 114 8.09 -13.73 -13.99
CA PRO A 114 7.47 -14.56 -15.03
C PRO A 114 8.26 -15.81 -15.41
N GLU A 115 9.57 -15.85 -15.13
CA GLU A 115 10.45 -16.98 -15.51
C GLU A 115 10.44 -18.16 -14.52
N GLU A 116 9.76 -18.02 -13.37
CA GLU A 116 9.68 -19.11 -12.39
C GLU A 116 8.97 -20.34 -12.98
N PRO A 117 9.60 -21.54 -12.89
CA PRO A 117 8.98 -22.77 -13.33
C PRO A 117 7.83 -23.17 -12.42
N LEU A 118 6.74 -23.66 -12.99
CA LEU A 118 5.59 -24.14 -12.24
C LEU A 118 5.56 -25.68 -12.18
N PHE A 119 5.45 -26.31 -13.31
CA PHE A 119 5.42 -27.78 -13.47
C PHE A 119 5.59 -28.16 -14.95
N GLU A 120 5.85 -29.45 -15.20
CA GLU A 120 5.98 -30.02 -16.56
C GLU A 120 4.91 -31.09 -16.77
N ILE A 121 4.14 -30.96 -17.87
CA ILE A 121 3.20 -31.99 -18.33
C ILE A 121 3.93 -32.92 -19.28
N THR A 122 4.01 -34.20 -18.93
CA THR A 122 4.72 -35.25 -19.65
C THR A 122 3.81 -36.16 -20.46
N ASP A 123 2.48 -36.10 -20.30
CA ASP A 123 1.48 -36.82 -21.05
C ASP A 123 0.51 -35.87 -21.75
N ALA A 124 0.35 -36.04 -23.09
CA ALA A 124 -0.52 -35.21 -23.90
C ALA A 124 -2.02 -35.31 -23.55
N ALA A 125 -2.44 -36.39 -22.88
CA ALA A 125 -3.81 -36.57 -22.43
C ALA A 125 -4.11 -35.81 -21.13
N THR A 126 -3.07 -35.41 -20.42
CA THR A 126 -3.21 -34.73 -19.11
C THR A 126 -3.65 -33.31 -19.29
N GLU A 127 -4.65 -32.91 -18.49
CA GLU A 127 -5.17 -31.56 -18.39
C GLU A 127 -5.29 -31.16 -16.91
N ILE A 128 -4.69 -30.04 -16.55
CA ILE A 128 -4.73 -29.51 -15.19
C ILE A 128 -5.65 -28.30 -15.15
N ASN A 129 -6.70 -28.40 -14.33
CA ASN A 129 -7.59 -27.29 -14.01
C ASN A 129 -7.38 -26.92 -12.55
N MET A 130 -7.02 -25.66 -12.29
CA MET A 130 -6.76 -25.17 -10.94
C MET A 130 -7.31 -23.76 -10.73
N GLU A 131 -7.54 -23.42 -9.48
CA GLU A 131 -7.87 -22.07 -9.03
C GLU A 131 -6.78 -21.58 -8.09
N LEU A 132 -6.25 -20.40 -8.37
CA LEU A 132 -5.23 -19.73 -7.58
C LEU A 132 -5.89 -18.72 -6.66
N ARG A 133 -5.60 -18.80 -5.37
CA ARG A 133 -5.92 -17.72 -4.44
C ARG A 133 -4.73 -16.80 -4.31
N ILE A 134 -4.80 -15.63 -4.92
CA ILE A 134 -3.80 -14.58 -4.83
C ILE A 134 -4.29 -13.54 -3.84
N GLU A 135 -3.48 -13.23 -2.84
CA GLU A 135 -3.82 -12.25 -1.82
C GLU A 135 -2.80 -11.12 -1.79
N LYS A 136 -3.29 -9.91 -1.48
CA LYS A 136 -2.48 -8.72 -1.22
C LYS A 136 -2.41 -8.50 0.27
N TRP A 137 -1.18 -8.50 0.82
CA TRP A 137 -0.95 -8.27 2.24
C TRP A 137 0.46 -7.76 2.51
N TYR A 138 0.76 -7.55 3.77
CA TYR A 138 2.09 -7.26 4.29
C TYR A 138 2.50 -8.33 5.31
N ALA A 139 3.81 -8.48 5.55
CA ALA A 139 4.38 -9.48 6.45
C ALA A 139 4.19 -10.93 5.96
N TYR A 140 3.87 -11.86 6.86
CA TYR A 140 3.86 -13.30 6.62
C TYR A 140 2.55 -13.92 7.09
N TYR A 141 1.95 -14.78 6.25
CA TYR A 141 0.85 -15.65 6.63
C TYR A 141 1.35 -17.07 6.91
N SER A 142 1.22 -17.53 8.17
CA SER A 142 1.46 -18.92 8.52
C SER A 142 0.28 -19.81 8.14
N LEU A 143 0.55 -21.10 7.93
CA LEU A 143 -0.51 -22.08 7.66
C LEU A 143 -1.56 -22.11 8.77
N ASP A 144 -1.16 -22.01 10.04
CA ASP A 144 -2.10 -21.99 11.16
C ASP A 144 -3.00 -20.75 11.15
N TYR A 145 -2.45 -19.59 10.76
CA TYR A 145 -3.26 -18.39 10.59
C TYR A 145 -4.29 -18.60 9.47
N LEU A 146 -3.86 -19.09 8.31
CA LEU A 146 -4.75 -19.33 7.17
C LEU A 146 -5.85 -20.34 7.50
N ARG A 147 -5.49 -21.48 8.15
CA ARG A 147 -6.46 -22.49 8.60
C ARG A 147 -7.49 -21.93 9.56
N ASN A 148 -7.07 -21.12 10.53
CA ASN A 148 -7.97 -20.56 11.53
C ASN A 148 -8.87 -19.45 10.94
N ARG A 149 -8.35 -18.66 10.01
CA ARG A 149 -9.11 -17.65 9.29
C ARG A 149 -10.18 -18.30 8.42
N ASP A 150 -9.78 -19.26 7.59
CA ASP A 150 -10.65 -19.89 6.61
C ASP A 150 -11.76 -20.74 7.29
N LYS A 151 -11.50 -21.34 8.46
CA LYS A 151 -12.54 -22.02 9.27
C LYS A 151 -13.65 -21.09 9.76
N LYS A 152 -13.36 -19.81 9.96
CA LYS A 152 -14.31 -18.80 10.45
C LYS A 152 -15.06 -18.08 9.33
N SER A 153 -14.63 -18.25 8.09
CA SER A 153 -15.20 -17.60 6.92
C SER A 153 -16.12 -18.54 6.17
N GLU A 154 -17.01 -17.97 5.35
CA GLU A 154 -17.80 -18.72 4.36
C GLU A 154 -16.92 -19.46 3.31
N TRP A 155 -15.61 -19.19 3.30
CA TRP A 155 -14.58 -19.76 2.42
C TRP A 155 -14.00 -21.09 2.93
N SER A 156 -14.64 -21.77 3.87
CA SER A 156 -14.18 -23.07 4.39
C SER A 156 -14.39 -24.19 3.35
N ASP A 157 -13.69 -24.07 2.20
CA ASP A 157 -13.62 -25.17 1.24
C ASP A 157 -12.50 -26.12 1.65
N VAL A 158 -12.87 -27.33 1.99
CA VAL A 158 -11.95 -28.39 2.46
C VAL A 158 -10.91 -28.78 1.41
N ASN A 159 -11.15 -28.42 0.14
CA ASN A 159 -10.30 -28.81 -0.99
C ASN A 159 -9.21 -27.77 -1.34
N VAL A 160 -9.06 -26.71 -0.53
CA VAL A 160 -8.02 -25.71 -0.76
C VAL A 160 -6.71 -26.16 -0.12
N LEU A 161 -5.69 -26.32 -0.94
CA LEU A 161 -4.31 -26.55 -0.51
C LEU A 161 -3.72 -25.22 -0.10
N LEU A 162 -3.50 -25.01 1.20
CA LEU A 162 -3.02 -23.76 1.75
C LEU A 162 -1.50 -23.63 1.56
N ILE A 163 -1.06 -22.43 1.22
CA ILE A 163 0.35 -22.06 1.08
C ILE A 163 0.65 -20.94 2.05
N ASP A 164 1.55 -21.19 3.00
CA ASP A 164 2.14 -20.14 3.81
C ASP A 164 2.99 -19.23 2.94
N ASN A 165 2.91 -17.92 3.10
CA ASN A 165 3.65 -17.05 2.21
C ASN A 165 4.11 -15.75 2.91
N ASP A 166 5.22 -15.23 2.38
CA ASP A 166 5.78 -13.93 2.69
C ASP A 166 5.46 -12.98 1.54
N PHE A 167 4.85 -11.84 1.86
CA PHE A 167 4.41 -10.85 0.87
C PHE A 167 5.48 -9.78 0.59
N LYS A 168 6.69 -9.97 1.10
CA LYS A 168 7.75 -8.97 0.96
C LYS A 168 8.17 -8.78 -0.48
N LEU A 169 8.32 -7.51 -0.85
CA LEU A 169 8.89 -7.07 -2.12
C LEU A 169 10.27 -6.43 -1.95
N VAL A 170 10.71 -6.23 -0.70
CA VAL A 170 12.00 -5.64 -0.34
C VAL A 170 12.96 -6.73 0.10
N ASP A 171 14.16 -6.74 -0.47
CA ASP A 171 15.23 -7.68 -0.14
C ASP A 171 15.91 -7.25 1.16
N TYR A 172 16.46 -6.03 1.20
CA TYR A 172 17.04 -5.46 2.40
C TYR A 172 16.92 -3.95 2.47
N VAL A 173 17.02 -3.45 3.69
CA VAL A 173 17.17 -2.02 3.99
C VAL A 173 18.36 -1.88 4.93
N LYS A 174 19.34 -1.08 4.53
CA LYS A 174 20.46 -0.67 5.37
C LYS A 174 20.40 0.82 5.62
N TYR A 175 20.84 1.25 6.78
CA TYR A 175 21.08 2.67 7.03
C TYR A 175 22.41 2.87 7.74
N ASP A 176 23.02 4.00 7.48
CA ASP A 176 24.25 4.48 8.08
C ASP A 176 24.07 5.93 8.48
N VAL A 177 24.70 6.33 9.59
CA VAL A 177 24.64 7.70 10.10
C VAL A 177 26.05 8.22 10.25
N GLN A 178 26.35 9.32 9.57
CA GLN A 178 27.64 9.98 9.61
C GLN A 178 27.48 11.29 10.37
N GLU A 179 28.25 11.45 11.46
CA GLU A 179 28.31 12.72 12.19
C GLU A 179 29.24 13.69 11.43
N VAL A 180 28.72 14.85 11.09
CA VAL A 180 29.48 15.94 10.46
C VAL A 180 29.65 17.06 11.47
N ILE A 181 30.89 17.45 11.73
CA ILE A 181 31.24 18.58 12.61
C ILE A 181 31.28 19.83 11.75
N GLU A 182 30.46 20.83 12.06
CA GLU A 182 30.56 22.17 11.45
C GLU A 182 31.67 22.99 12.13
N ASP A 183 32.58 23.52 11.30
CA ASP A 183 33.89 24.09 11.70
C ASP A 183 33.85 25.27 12.70
N PHE A 184 32.69 25.91 12.93
CA PHE A 184 32.65 27.16 13.74
C PHE A 184 31.93 27.08 15.09
N ASN A 185 31.04 26.09 15.32
CA ASN A 185 30.21 26.06 16.53
C ASN A 185 30.26 24.76 17.34
N TRP A 186 31.10 23.77 16.95
CA TRP A 186 31.11 22.45 17.59
C TRP A 186 29.75 21.75 17.56
N SER A 187 28.80 22.24 16.75
CA SER A 187 27.54 21.56 16.56
C SER A 187 27.74 20.37 15.61
N THR A 188 27.38 19.18 16.08
CA THR A 188 27.41 17.98 15.26
C THR A 188 26.04 17.82 14.60
N LYS A 189 26.04 17.65 13.26
CA LYS A 189 24.83 17.29 12.48
C LYS A 189 24.98 15.88 11.95
N ASP A 190 23.86 15.17 11.85
CA ASP A 190 23.82 13.84 11.30
C ASP A 190 23.56 13.90 9.79
N THR A 191 24.25 13.06 9.04
CA THR A 191 23.90 12.71 7.66
C THR A 191 23.42 11.27 7.67
N LEU A 192 22.13 11.07 7.38
CA LEU A 192 21.51 9.76 7.28
C LEU A 192 21.58 9.25 5.84
N VAL A 193 22.11 8.08 5.67
CA VAL A 193 22.14 7.35 4.40
C VAL A 193 21.29 6.11 4.53
N ILE A 194 20.24 5.97 3.68
CA ILE A 194 19.40 4.77 3.63
C ILE A 194 19.58 4.11 2.28
N GLU A 195 19.92 2.84 2.26
CA GLU A 195 19.99 2.01 1.05
C GLU A 195 18.84 1.01 1.08
N VAL A 196 18.01 1.05 0.06
CA VAL A 196 16.84 0.17 -0.11
C VAL A 196 17.06 -0.66 -1.36
N LYS A 197 16.96 -1.99 -1.21
CA LYS A 197 16.96 -2.93 -2.32
C LYS A 197 15.64 -3.67 -2.38
N THR A 198 14.99 -3.60 -3.53
CA THR A 198 13.78 -4.36 -3.85
C THR A 198 14.15 -5.70 -4.51
N GLN A 199 13.25 -6.68 -4.44
CA GLN A 199 13.47 -7.99 -5.07
C GLN A 199 13.30 -7.94 -6.59
N PHE A 200 12.53 -6.97 -7.10
CA PHE A 200 12.15 -6.88 -8.51
C PHE A 200 12.27 -5.44 -9.00
N GLY A 201 12.79 -5.25 -10.22
CA GLY A 201 12.99 -3.93 -10.81
C GLY A 201 11.72 -3.13 -11.07
N GLN A 202 10.55 -3.82 -11.13
CA GLN A 202 9.24 -3.16 -11.25
C GLN A 202 8.79 -2.47 -9.95
N VAL A 203 9.42 -2.78 -8.81
CA VAL A 203 9.11 -2.21 -7.50
C VAL A 203 10.11 -1.11 -7.18
N SER A 204 9.68 0.13 -7.23
CA SER A 204 10.56 1.28 -7.01
C SER A 204 10.96 1.44 -5.54
N PRO A 205 12.28 1.44 -5.20
CA PRO A 205 12.76 1.74 -3.86
C PRO A 205 12.30 3.12 -3.35
N LYS A 206 12.15 4.08 -4.25
CA LYS A 206 11.66 5.44 -3.93
C LYS A 206 10.21 5.41 -3.43
N GLN A 207 9.34 4.63 -4.08
CA GLN A 207 7.95 4.45 -3.62
C GLN A 207 7.89 3.77 -2.25
N MET A 208 8.75 2.79 -1.99
CA MET A 208 8.84 2.13 -0.68
C MET A 208 9.25 3.11 0.42
N LEU A 209 10.23 3.97 0.14
CA LEU A 209 10.68 5.00 1.10
C LEU A 209 9.58 6.06 1.34
N GLN A 210 8.92 6.52 0.29
CA GLN A 210 7.82 7.48 0.39
C GLN A 210 6.67 6.91 1.23
N PHE A 211 6.23 5.70 0.93
CA PHE A 211 5.18 5.00 1.69
C PHE A 211 5.55 4.90 3.18
N ALA A 212 6.80 4.52 3.49
CA ALA A 212 7.25 4.45 4.87
C ALA A 212 7.22 5.80 5.58
N GLY A 213 7.57 6.87 4.87
CA GLY A 213 7.48 8.25 5.38
C GLY A 213 6.03 8.66 5.69
N GLU A 214 5.10 8.34 4.81
CA GLU A 214 3.67 8.63 5.00
C GLU A 214 3.09 7.84 6.19
N VAL A 215 3.45 6.56 6.33
CA VAL A 215 3.06 5.73 7.48
C VAL A 215 3.59 6.33 8.78
N LEU A 216 4.89 6.68 8.81
CA LEU A 216 5.51 7.28 10.01
C LEU A 216 4.83 8.60 10.38
N ALA A 217 4.61 9.48 9.41
CA ALA A 217 3.95 10.77 9.62
C ALA A 217 2.50 10.60 10.12
N SER A 218 1.77 9.62 9.58
CA SER A 218 0.39 9.33 9.99
C SER A 218 0.31 8.86 11.44
N TYR A 219 1.22 7.98 11.86
CA TYR A 219 1.27 7.54 13.26
C TYR A 219 1.81 8.64 14.19
N ALA A 220 2.77 9.45 13.75
CA ALA A 220 3.29 10.57 14.54
C ALA A 220 2.20 11.60 14.85
N LYS A 221 1.25 11.84 13.93
CA LYS A 221 0.11 12.73 14.15
C LYS A 221 -0.79 12.31 15.32
N LEU A 222 -0.83 11.02 15.69
CA LEU A 222 -1.61 10.54 16.83
C LEU A 222 -1.07 11.05 18.17
N PHE A 223 0.17 11.55 18.22
CA PHE A 223 0.79 12.14 19.41
C PHE A 223 0.74 13.67 19.42
N VAL A 224 0.07 14.28 18.45
CA VAL A 224 -0.19 15.73 18.41
C VAL A 224 -1.51 16.00 19.11
N PHE A 225 -1.45 16.73 20.25
CA PHE A 225 -2.61 17.12 21.04
C PHE A 225 -2.83 18.62 20.89
N ASP A 226 -4.07 19.04 20.57
CA ASP A 226 -4.41 20.44 20.31
C ASP A 226 -4.28 21.34 21.56
N ASP A 227 -4.36 20.74 22.75
CA ASP A 227 -4.36 21.42 24.04
C ASP A 227 -2.94 21.67 24.59
N LEU A 228 -1.91 21.12 23.95
CA LEU A 228 -0.53 21.24 24.41
C LEU A 228 0.26 22.19 23.51
N TYR A 229 0.69 23.31 24.08
CA TYR A 229 1.64 24.21 23.43
C TYR A 229 3.06 23.65 23.56
N ILE A 230 3.66 23.35 22.40
CA ILE A 230 5.09 23.02 22.34
C ILE A 230 5.81 24.24 21.79
N ASP A 231 6.77 24.78 22.56
CA ASP A 231 7.62 25.85 22.06
C ASP A 231 8.51 25.33 20.92
N LYS A 232 8.12 25.67 19.68
CA LYS A 232 8.84 25.26 18.47
C LYS A 232 10.14 26.02 18.29
N SER A 233 10.40 27.09 19.03
CA SER A 233 11.65 27.88 18.97
C SER A 233 12.88 27.05 19.37
N VAL A 234 12.69 26.00 20.16
CA VAL A 234 13.74 25.03 20.50
C VAL A 234 14.20 24.20 19.31
N PHE A 235 13.39 24.16 18.23
CA PHE A 235 13.65 23.40 16.99
C PHE A 235 13.95 24.31 15.79
N VAL A 236 14.43 25.54 16.04
CA VAL A 236 14.70 26.56 15.01
C VAL A 236 15.65 26.07 13.92
N GLU A 237 16.48 25.07 14.21
CA GLU A 237 17.32 24.42 13.17
C GLU A 237 16.52 23.59 12.16
N MET A 238 15.22 23.36 12.38
CA MET A 238 14.37 22.66 11.40
C MET A 238 13.94 23.53 10.22
N ASP A 239 13.98 24.86 10.34
CA ASP A 239 13.66 25.78 9.23
C ASP A 239 14.74 25.77 8.14
N ASP A 240 15.96 25.32 8.45
CA ASP A 240 17.03 25.11 7.49
C ASP A 240 16.92 23.75 6.72
N LEU A 241 16.04 22.87 7.14
CA LEU A 241 15.67 21.70 6.34
C LEU A 241 14.82 22.18 5.16
N ASN A 242 15.50 22.43 4.04
CA ASN A 242 14.88 22.85 2.79
C ASN A 242 13.91 21.75 2.31
N VAL A 243 12.68 21.76 2.85
CA VAL A 243 11.58 20.83 2.50
C VAL A 243 11.15 21.06 1.04
N GLU A 244 11.57 22.18 0.42
CA GLU A 244 11.27 22.48 -0.98
C GLU A 244 11.85 21.49 -1.99
N SER A 245 12.84 20.68 -1.61
CA SER A 245 13.41 19.68 -2.53
C SER A 245 12.69 18.33 -2.56
N ILE A 246 11.66 18.11 -1.72
CA ILE A 246 10.84 16.89 -1.71
C ILE A 246 9.45 17.13 -2.33
N SER A 247 9.08 18.38 -2.59
CA SER A 247 7.84 18.73 -3.30
C SER A 247 7.98 18.52 -4.81
N THR A 248 8.19 17.28 -5.24
CA THR A 248 7.91 16.91 -6.62
C THR A 248 6.60 16.15 -6.66
N VAL A 249 5.57 16.90 -7.10
CA VAL A 249 4.31 16.37 -7.62
C VAL A 249 3.45 15.62 -6.58
N VAL A 250 2.99 16.38 -5.59
CA VAL A 250 1.62 16.18 -5.14
C VAL A 250 0.79 17.18 -5.94
N ASP A 251 -0.02 16.69 -6.84
CA ASP A 251 -1.06 17.50 -7.50
C ASP A 251 -1.85 18.22 -6.41
N GLU A 252 -1.66 19.55 -6.28
CA GLU A 252 -2.38 20.39 -5.32
C GLU A 252 -3.89 20.47 -5.57
N THR A 253 -4.41 19.69 -6.52
CA THR A 253 -5.79 19.76 -6.96
C THR A 253 -6.78 18.90 -6.17
N ASN A 254 -6.35 18.13 -5.14
CA ASN A 254 -7.27 17.22 -4.43
C ASN A 254 -7.08 17.05 -2.92
N ILE A 255 -6.49 18.01 -2.22
CA ILE A 255 -6.50 17.98 -0.75
C ILE A 255 -7.87 18.49 -0.28
N LYS A 256 -8.80 17.56 -0.02
CA LYS A 256 -10.06 17.82 0.66
C LYS A 256 -9.76 17.95 2.16
N THR A 257 -9.63 19.18 2.64
CA THR A 257 -9.07 19.46 3.97
C THR A 257 -10.11 19.62 5.07
N MET A 258 -11.37 19.96 4.75
CA MET A 258 -12.39 20.24 5.79
C MET A 258 -13.65 19.39 5.61
N PRO A 259 -13.93 18.45 6.54
CA PRO A 259 -15.17 17.66 6.47
C PRO A 259 -16.39 18.54 6.74
N ILE A 260 -17.52 18.23 6.12
CA ILE A 260 -18.80 18.97 6.31
C ILE A 260 -19.28 18.96 7.76
N ASP A 261 -18.89 17.92 8.54
CA ASP A 261 -19.23 17.83 9.96
C ASP A 261 -18.62 18.93 10.83
N ALA A 262 -17.57 19.59 10.34
CA ALA A 262 -16.96 20.73 11.00
C ALA A 262 -17.72 22.05 10.80
N LEU A 263 -18.69 22.10 9.89
CA LEU A 263 -19.54 23.28 9.70
C LEU A 263 -20.70 23.31 10.72
N PRO A 264 -21.05 24.49 11.26
CA PRO A 264 -22.22 24.66 12.13
C PRO A 264 -23.54 24.59 11.33
N LEU A 265 -23.82 23.41 10.79
CA LEU A 265 -25.04 23.12 10.02
C LEU A 265 -26.04 22.33 10.86
N SER A 266 -27.33 22.52 10.59
CA SER A 266 -28.36 21.67 11.19
C SER A 266 -28.19 20.20 10.77
N GLU A 267 -28.53 19.24 11.65
CA GLU A 267 -28.44 17.80 11.34
C GLU A 267 -29.18 17.44 10.05
N ARG A 268 -30.27 18.12 9.76
CA ARG A 268 -31.05 17.89 8.54
C ARG A 268 -30.31 18.31 7.28
N THR A 269 -29.66 19.46 7.31
CA THR A 269 -28.80 19.96 6.21
C THR A 269 -27.59 19.08 6.02
N ARG A 270 -26.91 18.70 7.10
CA ARG A 270 -25.77 17.82 7.09
C ARG A 270 -26.10 16.46 6.49
N ASN A 271 -27.17 15.80 6.97
CA ASN A 271 -27.61 14.51 6.45
C ASN A 271 -28.05 14.57 4.98
N ALA A 272 -28.60 15.68 4.53
CA ALA A 272 -28.94 15.87 3.12
C ALA A 272 -27.70 15.97 2.23
N LEU A 273 -26.64 16.65 2.68
CA LEU A 273 -25.37 16.76 1.96
C LEU A 273 -24.65 15.42 1.90
N ILE A 274 -24.56 14.69 3.01
CA ILE A 274 -23.94 13.35 3.07
C ILE A 274 -24.65 12.37 2.13
N LYS A 275 -25.99 12.35 2.10
CA LYS A 275 -26.78 11.51 1.17
C LYS A 275 -26.53 11.82 -0.30
N ASN A 276 -26.13 13.04 -0.62
CA ASN A 276 -25.76 13.44 -1.98
C ASN A 276 -24.24 13.33 -2.23
N GLN A 277 -23.51 12.57 -1.39
CA GLN A 277 -22.05 12.29 -1.50
C GLN A 277 -21.17 13.55 -1.40
N ILE A 278 -21.64 14.59 -0.78
CA ILE A 278 -20.88 15.78 -0.46
C ILE A 278 -20.36 15.61 0.97
N LEU A 279 -19.09 15.28 1.11
CA LEU A 279 -18.46 14.96 2.40
C LEU A 279 -17.50 16.05 2.89
N TYR A 280 -17.06 16.93 1.98
CA TYR A 280 -16.07 17.96 2.24
C TYR A 280 -16.55 19.33 1.82
N VAL A 281 -16.06 20.38 2.48
CA VAL A 281 -16.43 21.78 2.22
C VAL A 281 -16.04 22.20 0.80
N GLU A 282 -14.91 21.70 0.30
CA GLU A 282 -14.40 21.95 -1.05
C GLU A 282 -15.32 21.36 -2.15
N ASP A 283 -16.08 20.32 -1.83
CA ASP A 283 -17.09 19.78 -2.74
C ASP A 283 -18.31 20.72 -2.86
N LEU A 284 -18.62 21.49 -1.79
CA LEU A 284 -19.65 22.53 -1.81
C LEU A 284 -19.20 23.77 -2.60
N GLU A 285 -17.94 24.17 -2.47
CA GLU A 285 -17.40 25.34 -3.18
C GLU A 285 -17.44 25.18 -4.71
N LYS A 286 -17.32 23.94 -5.19
CA LYS A 286 -17.37 23.59 -6.62
C LYS A 286 -18.79 23.55 -7.17
N LYS A 287 -19.84 23.62 -6.33
CA LYS A 287 -21.24 23.52 -6.73
C LYS A 287 -21.92 24.87 -6.80
N LYS A 288 -22.70 25.06 -7.86
CA LYS A 288 -23.53 26.26 -8.00
C LYS A 288 -24.84 26.09 -7.20
N LYS A 289 -25.40 27.20 -6.74
CA LYS A 289 -26.70 27.25 -6.02
C LYS A 289 -27.80 26.49 -6.74
N ALA A 290 -27.88 26.58 -8.06
CA ALA A 290 -28.84 25.86 -8.87
C ALA A 290 -28.69 24.33 -8.79
N GLU A 291 -27.47 23.85 -8.74
CA GLU A 291 -27.15 22.41 -8.62
C GLU A 291 -27.52 21.88 -7.23
N LEU A 292 -27.23 22.65 -6.18
CA LEU A 292 -27.58 22.27 -4.81
C LEU A 292 -29.11 22.21 -4.58
N LEU A 293 -29.87 23.09 -5.22
CA LEU A 293 -31.33 23.08 -5.14
C LEU A 293 -31.98 21.87 -5.86
N LEU A 294 -31.27 21.26 -6.82
CA LEU A 294 -31.72 20.05 -7.52
C LEU A 294 -31.50 18.78 -6.69
N MET A 295 -30.68 18.86 -5.63
CA MET A 295 -30.32 17.72 -4.81
C MET A 295 -31.46 17.37 -3.84
N LYS A 296 -31.73 16.07 -3.69
CA LYS A 296 -32.80 15.56 -2.84
C LYS A 296 -32.53 15.91 -1.36
N GLY A 297 -33.41 16.72 -0.80
CA GLY A 297 -33.37 17.11 0.62
C GLY A 297 -32.63 18.41 0.91
N VAL A 298 -32.10 19.11 -0.10
CA VAL A 298 -31.50 20.45 0.02
C VAL A 298 -32.53 21.51 -0.35
N TRP A 299 -32.82 22.41 0.57
CA TRP A 299 -33.83 23.48 0.45
C TRP A 299 -33.19 24.86 0.53
N LYS A 300 -33.89 25.92 0.19
CA LYS A 300 -33.37 27.29 0.28
C LYS A 300 -32.75 27.61 1.65
N LYS A 301 -33.40 27.20 2.76
CA LYS A 301 -32.83 27.36 4.10
C LYS A 301 -31.51 26.67 4.33
N ALA A 302 -31.30 25.50 3.72
CA ALA A 302 -30.03 24.79 3.80
C ALA A 302 -28.90 25.57 3.13
N ILE A 303 -29.19 26.25 2.01
CA ILE A 303 -28.20 27.10 1.31
C ILE A 303 -27.90 28.34 2.13
N ASP A 304 -28.91 28.93 2.81
CA ASP A 304 -28.68 30.07 3.69
C ASP A 304 -27.81 29.68 4.89
N GLU A 305 -28.00 28.50 5.51
CA GLU A 305 -27.15 27.94 6.57
C GLU A 305 -25.71 27.71 6.10
N ILE A 306 -25.53 27.18 4.88
CA ILE A 306 -24.20 26.97 4.28
C ILE A 306 -23.51 28.32 4.04
N ASN A 307 -24.20 29.28 3.48
CA ASN A 307 -23.66 30.61 3.22
C ASN A 307 -23.28 31.34 4.51
N ASP A 308 -24.08 31.22 5.56
CA ASP A 308 -23.76 31.79 6.87
C ASP A 308 -22.53 31.15 7.49
N SER A 309 -22.37 29.84 7.33
CA SER A 309 -21.18 29.11 7.73
C SER A 309 -19.93 29.53 6.92
N PHE A 310 -20.08 29.73 5.62
CA PHE A 310 -19.01 30.20 4.73
C PHE A 310 -18.57 31.65 5.07
N LYS A 311 -19.52 32.53 5.43
CA LYS A 311 -19.18 33.87 5.92
C LYS A 311 -18.30 33.84 7.18
N GLN A 312 -18.62 32.93 8.12
CA GLN A 312 -17.84 32.77 9.34
C GLN A 312 -16.42 32.28 9.08
N LEU A 313 -16.23 31.50 8.02
CA LEU A 313 -14.94 30.94 7.60
C LEU A 313 -14.18 31.82 6.59
N GLY A 314 -14.72 32.98 6.21
CA GLY A 314 -14.11 33.86 5.19
C GLY A 314 -14.06 33.29 3.78
N LYS A 315 -14.92 32.27 3.49
CA LYS A 315 -14.98 31.61 2.19
C LYS A 315 -15.98 32.27 1.24
N PRO A 316 -15.83 32.10 -0.10
CA PRO A 316 -16.76 32.69 -1.08
C PRO A 316 -18.15 32.08 -0.92
N LEU A 317 -19.19 32.95 -1.07
CA LEU A 317 -20.59 32.53 -0.99
C LEU A 317 -20.98 31.71 -2.22
N ILE A 318 -21.84 30.71 -2.01
CA ILE A 318 -22.43 29.92 -3.10
C ILE A 318 -23.46 30.77 -3.83
N SER A 319 -23.12 31.18 -5.03
CA SER A 319 -23.94 32.04 -5.91
C SER A 319 -24.81 31.25 -6.90
#